data_6c8aedd02db0f8567e6f43b79463452d
#
_entry.id   6c8aedd02db0f8567e6f43b79463452d
#
_cell.length_a   1.000
_cell.length_b   1.000
_cell.length_c   1.000
_cell.angle_alpha   90.00
_cell.angle_beta   90.00
_cell.angle_gamma   90.00
#
_symmetry.space_group_name_H-M   'P 1'
#
loop_
_entity.id
_entity.type
_entity.pdbx_description
1 polymer ?
#
loop_
_entity_poly.entity_id
_entity_poly.type
_entity_poly.pdbx_seq_one_letter_code
_entity_poly.pdbx_strand_id
1 'polypeptide(L)'
;MRFFCTQYWYATAEDDAPETKPVVLWLNGGPGSPSTLGFLQELGPLLLNNTGGLHVNPYAWTKLANVFAIESPIGVGYSYCSAQKEGKVCKNTDKFTASAARAAMVNFFSKKFPELASNDFFITGESYAGVYIPTLAKEILDNAPQINLVGLAIGDPCTDNTAQADSMDSVWYSHKYSLIPDAEFDLLWNQCKVRQPNILMQGGKYEVRRKIQQHLLDHHGLDLESVDTDLSHERTKSIIRKAIREVVHPPGDEFVGGGKCNLAYRKFLLSTSHGLSQGWPQLYIDDYSFFGPGGVDQEDEDMATYMMRDDVREALHVADAPTTTWPHPPQGFHYESQYDACNWDKVPDGAPSMIDIIREIAPKLEIVQYYNGDTDPCVSWEGTRTAIERVGFKEIKGGSYRPWFYNHTAADINLIAEKAAMFGPDLLTVPTGAQFGGEYVNYEHGLSFMTVHGSGHMVPQFRPQASLQFIEKVLKRELLSPLMPANHTLVEMTDDEFEDVINKWTAEAMSPPYVGAGVVLKSTKNSELDSNSVAAAKPE
;
A
#
# COMPACT_ATOMS: atom_id res chain seq x y z
N MET A 1 -6.43 -31.07 16.23
CA MET A 1 -5.26 -30.35 15.72
C MET A 1 -5.74 -29.42 14.63
N ARG A 2 -5.53 -28.10 14.75
CA ARG A 2 -5.91 -27.15 13.68
C ARG A 2 -4.74 -27.07 12.72
N PHE A 3 -4.96 -27.43 11.46
CA PHE A 3 -3.96 -27.29 10.40
C PHE A 3 -4.21 -25.98 9.66
N PHE A 4 -3.14 -25.28 9.34
CA PHE A 4 -3.13 -24.12 8.47
C PHE A 4 -2.24 -24.43 7.28
N CYS A 5 -2.66 -24.02 6.09
CA CYS A 5 -1.86 -24.02 4.89
C CYS A 5 -1.70 -22.56 4.46
N THR A 6 -0.48 -22.10 4.32
CA THR A 6 -0.16 -20.79 3.75
C THR A 6 0.43 -21.02 2.38
N GLN A 7 -0.22 -20.46 1.36
CA GLN A 7 0.30 -20.46 0.00
C GLN A 7 1.30 -19.31 -0.14
N TYR A 8 2.35 -19.53 -0.90
CA TYR A 8 3.30 -18.50 -1.30
C TYR A 8 3.65 -18.61 -2.78
N TRP A 9 4.01 -17.49 -3.35
CA TRP A 9 4.47 -17.30 -4.72
C TRP A 9 5.91 -16.85 -4.65
N TYR A 10 6.80 -17.45 -5.40
CA TYR A 10 8.23 -17.15 -5.37
C TYR A 10 8.77 -17.00 -6.79
N ALA A 11 9.52 -15.94 -7.02
CA ALA A 11 10.29 -15.72 -8.23
C ALA A 11 11.74 -15.40 -7.86
N THR A 12 12.67 -16.08 -8.49
CA THR A 12 14.11 -15.84 -8.32
C THR A 12 14.51 -14.49 -8.92
N ALA A 13 15.57 -13.90 -8.39
CA ALA A 13 16.18 -12.74 -9.03
C ALA A 13 16.61 -13.04 -10.47
N GLU A 14 16.46 -12.06 -11.34
CA GLU A 14 16.89 -12.09 -12.74
C GLU A 14 18.41 -11.82 -12.82
N ASP A 15 19.22 -12.76 -12.34
CA ASP A 15 20.68 -12.63 -12.25
C ASP A 15 21.33 -14.01 -12.42
N ASP A 16 22.61 -14.04 -12.80
CA ASP A 16 23.38 -15.29 -12.94
C ASP A 16 23.66 -15.99 -11.59
N ALA A 17 23.52 -15.26 -10.47
CA ALA A 17 23.70 -15.76 -9.11
C ALA A 17 22.56 -15.31 -8.17
N PRO A 18 21.31 -15.76 -8.43
CA PRO A 18 20.15 -15.32 -7.66
C PRO A 18 20.24 -15.63 -6.17
N GLU A 19 20.96 -16.70 -5.81
CA GLU A 19 21.19 -17.09 -4.41
C GLU A 19 22.00 -16.06 -3.60
N THR A 20 22.64 -15.11 -4.27
CA THR A 20 23.40 -14.02 -3.60
C THR A 20 22.59 -12.73 -3.41
N LYS A 21 21.41 -12.67 -4.00
CA LYS A 21 20.58 -11.45 -3.99
C LYS A 21 19.71 -11.37 -2.73
N PRO A 22 19.31 -10.16 -2.31
CA PRO A 22 18.37 -10.00 -1.21
C PRO A 22 17.08 -10.79 -1.42
N VAL A 23 16.37 -11.05 -0.33
CA VAL A 23 15.06 -11.68 -0.35
C VAL A 23 14.04 -10.63 0.07
N VAL A 24 12.99 -10.46 -0.72
CA VAL A 24 11.91 -9.49 -0.51
C VAL A 24 10.58 -10.22 -0.36
N LEU A 25 9.92 -10.03 0.77
CA LEU A 25 8.52 -10.43 0.97
C LEU A 25 7.61 -9.27 0.59
N TRP A 26 6.59 -9.53 -0.22
CA TRP A 26 5.50 -8.60 -0.51
C TRP A 26 4.21 -9.01 0.20
N LEU A 27 3.49 -8.02 0.76
CA LEU A 27 2.19 -8.17 1.41
C LEU A 27 1.23 -7.09 0.92
N ASN A 28 0.13 -7.49 0.28
CA ASN A 28 -1.01 -6.59 0.10
C ASN A 28 -1.81 -6.48 1.40
N GLY A 29 -2.59 -5.40 1.53
CA GLY A 29 -3.35 -5.06 2.73
C GLY A 29 -4.75 -5.61 2.80
N GLY A 30 -5.72 -4.75 2.75
CA GLY A 30 -7.17 -5.01 2.86
C GLY A 30 -7.77 -4.53 4.19
N PRO A 31 -7.80 -5.26 5.32
CA PRO A 31 -7.23 -6.61 5.52
C PRO A 31 -7.92 -7.69 4.71
N GLY A 32 -7.12 -8.61 4.18
CA GLY A 32 -7.62 -9.77 3.43
C GLY A 32 -7.49 -9.69 1.92
N SER A 33 -6.76 -8.72 1.38
CA SER A 33 -6.36 -8.73 -0.03
C SER A 33 -5.27 -9.77 -0.26
N PRO A 34 -5.36 -10.59 -1.30
CA PRO A 34 -4.36 -11.59 -1.59
C PRO A 34 -3.09 -10.94 -2.17
N SER A 35 -1.93 -11.35 -1.67
CA SER A 35 -0.66 -10.75 -2.12
C SER A 35 -0.27 -11.16 -3.55
N THR A 36 -0.99 -12.08 -4.16
CA THR A 36 -0.92 -12.38 -5.59
C THR A 36 -1.32 -11.17 -6.44
N LEU A 37 -2.16 -10.26 -5.93
CA LEU A 37 -2.50 -9.01 -6.62
C LEU A 37 -1.23 -8.24 -6.96
N GLY A 38 -0.46 -7.82 -5.98
CA GLY A 38 0.78 -7.10 -6.22
C GLY A 38 1.78 -7.91 -7.05
N PHE A 39 1.79 -9.24 -6.90
CA PHE A 39 2.69 -10.10 -7.64
C PHE A 39 2.35 -10.21 -9.13
N LEU A 40 1.07 -10.07 -9.54
CA LEU A 40 0.63 -10.15 -10.93
C LEU A 40 0.11 -8.84 -11.52
N GLN A 41 0.05 -7.76 -10.73
CA GLN A 41 -0.44 -6.47 -11.19
C GLN A 41 0.55 -5.33 -10.97
N GLU A 42 1.58 -5.52 -10.11
CA GLU A 42 2.45 -4.42 -9.70
C GLU A 42 3.94 -4.70 -9.94
N LEU A 43 4.52 -5.62 -9.16
CA LEU A 43 5.97 -5.72 -9.00
C LEU A 43 6.58 -7.06 -9.37
N GLY A 44 5.77 -8.06 -9.62
CA GLY A 44 6.25 -9.39 -10.00
C GLY A 44 6.79 -9.45 -11.44
N PRO A 45 7.39 -10.58 -11.83
CA PRO A 45 8.03 -10.73 -13.13
C PRO A 45 7.03 -10.77 -14.30
N LEU A 46 5.78 -11.08 -14.01
CA LEU A 46 4.70 -11.18 -15.00
C LEU A 46 3.53 -10.31 -14.56
N LEU A 47 2.90 -9.65 -15.53
CA LEU A 47 1.68 -8.86 -15.36
C LEU A 47 0.52 -9.51 -16.07
N LEU A 48 -0.62 -9.58 -15.40
CA LEU A 48 -1.86 -10.06 -15.97
C LEU A 48 -2.53 -8.92 -16.76
N ASN A 49 -3.00 -9.19 -17.97
CA ASN A 49 -3.81 -8.26 -18.75
C ASN A 49 -5.32 -8.60 -18.65
N ASN A 50 -6.15 -7.69 -19.15
CA ASN A 50 -7.60 -7.82 -19.14
C ASN A 50 -8.17 -8.94 -20.04
N THR A 51 -7.34 -9.66 -20.77
CA THR A 51 -7.73 -10.84 -21.58
C THR A 51 -7.31 -12.16 -20.95
N GLY A 52 -6.70 -12.12 -19.75
CA GLY A 52 -6.17 -13.30 -19.06
C GLY A 52 -4.84 -13.79 -19.60
N GLY A 53 -4.09 -12.94 -20.32
CA GLY A 53 -2.73 -13.18 -20.76
C GLY A 53 -1.70 -12.66 -19.77
N LEU A 54 -0.53 -13.33 -19.72
CA LEU A 54 0.60 -12.87 -18.89
C LEU A 54 1.67 -12.24 -19.79
N HIS A 55 2.20 -11.11 -19.34
CA HIS A 55 3.25 -10.34 -20.02
C HIS A 55 4.43 -10.12 -19.08
N VAL A 56 5.64 -10.10 -19.66
CA VAL A 56 6.85 -9.80 -18.87
C VAL A 56 6.79 -8.37 -18.35
N ASN A 57 7.02 -8.21 -17.06
CA ASN A 57 7.12 -6.90 -16.43
C ASN A 57 8.54 -6.33 -16.56
N PRO A 58 8.76 -5.26 -17.37
CA PRO A 58 10.08 -4.67 -17.51
C PRO A 58 10.56 -3.93 -16.26
N TYR A 59 9.67 -3.71 -15.28
CA TYR A 59 9.95 -3.01 -14.03
C TYR A 59 9.84 -3.93 -12.80
N ALA A 60 9.93 -5.23 -13.04
CA ALA A 60 9.83 -6.23 -11.97
C ALA A 60 10.92 -6.04 -10.92
N TRP A 61 10.55 -6.22 -9.66
CA TRP A 61 11.52 -6.18 -8.54
C TRP A 61 12.44 -7.41 -8.55
N THR A 62 12.10 -8.45 -9.31
CA THR A 62 12.98 -9.60 -9.56
C THR A 62 14.29 -9.22 -10.27
N LYS A 63 14.37 -8.04 -10.88
CA LYS A 63 15.64 -7.48 -11.37
C LYS A 63 16.66 -7.20 -10.27
N LEU A 64 16.21 -7.07 -9.03
CA LEU A 64 17.02 -6.63 -7.89
C LEU A 64 17.13 -7.70 -6.79
N ALA A 65 16.12 -8.54 -6.63
CA ALA A 65 15.96 -9.42 -5.48
C ALA A 65 15.22 -10.71 -5.82
N ASN A 66 15.33 -11.70 -4.95
CA ASN A 66 14.41 -12.82 -4.90
C ASN A 66 13.10 -12.34 -4.26
N VAL A 67 12.01 -12.37 -5.00
CA VAL A 67 10.73 -11.81 -4.55
C VAL A 67 9.76 -12.94 -4.25
N PHE A 68 9.10 -12.87 -3.11
CA PHE A 68 7.99 -13.77 -2.81
C PHE A 68 6.83 -13.03 -2.14
N ALA A 69 5.65 -13.60 -2.33
CA ALA A 69 4.42 -13.13 -1.70
C ALA A 69 3.79 -14.29 -0.94
N ILE A 70 3.08 -14.00 0.14
CA ILE A 70 2.28 -14.98 0.87
C ILE A 70 0.81 -14.57 0.86
N GLU A 71 -0.06 -15.55 0.66
CA GLU A 71 -1.50 -15.37 0.84
C GLU A 71 -1.81 -15.31 2.33
N SER A 72 -1.86 -14.10 2.85
CA SER A 72 -2.06 -13.78 4.27
C SER A 72 -3.10 -12.67 4.43
N PRO A 73 -3.99 -12.76 5.43
CA PRO A 73 -4.19 -13.79 6.48
C PRO A 73 -4.67 -15.15 5.98
N ILE A 74 -4.70 -16.14 6.91
CA ILE A 74 -5.19 -17.49 6.59
C ILE A 74 -6.65 -17.44 6.15
N GLY A 75 -6.96 -18.03 4.99
CA GLY A 75 -8.31 -18.01 4.38
C GLY A 75 -8.42 -17.01 3.23
N VAL A 76 -7.35 -16.35 2.88
CA VAL A 76 -7.24 -15.44 1.74
C VAL A 76 -6.56 -16.17 0.57
N GLY A 77 -6.98 -15.90 -0.65
CA GLY A 77 -6.46 -16.56 -1.83
C GLY A 77 -6.60 -18.08 -1.74
N TYR A 78 -5.49 -18.78 -1.89
CA TYR A 78 -5.43 -20.23 -1.72
C TYR A 78 -4.90 -20.69 -0.37
N SER A 79 -4.63 -19.77 0.56
CA SER A 79 -4.34 -20.11 1.95
C SER A 79 -5.62 -20.52 2.65
N TYR A 80 -5.56 -21.57 3.50
CA TYR A 80 -6.76 -22.07 4.15
C TYR A 80 -6.50 -22.65 5.54
N CYS A 81 -7.54 -22.74 6.35
CA CYS A 81 -7.56 -23.46 7.62
C CYS A 81 -8.42 -24.72 7.54
N SER A 82 -8.25 -25.63 8.49
CA SER A 82 -9.05 -26.86 8.54
C SER A 82 -10.56 -26.60 8.64
N ALA A 83 -10.97 -25.47 9.21
CA ALA A 83 -12.39 -25.12 9.34
C ALA A 83 -13.05 -24.87 7.98
N GLN A 84 -12.32 -24.39 6.97
CA GLN A 84 -12.85 -24.17 5.62
C GLN A 84 -13.24 -25.48 4.93
N LYS A 85 -12.55 -26.59 5.21
CA LYS A 85 -12.96 -27.93 4.73
C LYS A 85 -14.28 -28.41 5.32
N GLU A 86 -14.71 -27.78 6.41
CA GLU A 86 -16.00 -28.02 7.07
C GLU A 86 -17.04 -26.93 6.73
N GLY A 87 -16.77 -26.07 5.75
CA GLY A 87 -17.64 -24.96 5.36
C GLY A 87 -17.69 -23.81 6.38
N LYS A 88 -16.67 -23.68 7.23
CA LYS A 88 -16.56 -22.62 8.25
C LYS A 88 -15.50 -21.61 7.88
N VAL A 89 -15.61 -20.40 8.45
CA VAL A 89 -14.67 -19.29 8.24
C VAL A 89 -13.40 -19.47 9.07
N CYS A 90 -12.24 -19.13 8.50
CA CYS A 90 -11.01 -18.93 9.27
C CYS A 90 -11.12 -17.62 10.08
N LYS A 91 -10.79 -17.69 11.36
CA LYS A 91 -10.77 -16.51 12.22
C LYS A 91 -9.37 -15.96 12.34
N ASN A 92 -9.20 -14.71 12.01
CA ASN A 92 -7.93 -13.98 12.04
C ASN A 92 -7.98 -12.79 12.99
N THR A 93 -6.83 -12.46 13.53
CA THR A 93 -6.56 -11.22 14.27
C THR A 93 -5.17 -10.73 13.87
N ASP A 94 -4.82 -9.48 14.13
CA ASP A 94 -3.48 -8.94 13.83
C ASP A 94 -2.36 -9.81 14.44
N LYS A 95 -2.46 -10.14 15.72
CA LYS A 95 -1.46 -10.95 16.43
C LYS A 95 -1.35 -12.37 15.87
N PHE A 96 -2.49 -12.98 15.54
CA PHE A 96 -2.48 -14.31 14.94
C PHE A 96 -1.88 -14.28 13.54
N THR A 97 -2.22 -13.28 12.73
CA THR A 97 -1.67 -13.08 11.38
C THR A 97 -0.15 -12.90 11.42
N ALA A 98 0.36 -12.04 12.31
CA ALA A 98 1.80 -11.85 12.49
C ALA A 98 2.53 -13.14 12.89
N SER A 99 1.99 -13.89 13.86
CA SER A 99 2.58 -15.15 14.32
C SER A 99 2.53 -16.26 13.26
N ALA A 100 1.44 -16.33 12.48
CA ALA A 100 1.30 -17.27 11.37
C ALA A 100 2.27 -16.95 10.23
N ALA A 101 2.39 -15.67 9.86
CA ALA A 101 3.34 -15.20 8.87
C ALA A 101 4.80 -15.47 9.32
N ARG A 102 5.16 -15.20 10.60
CA ARG A 102 6.48 -15.58 11.12
C ARG A 102 6.74 -17.09 10.99
N ALA A 103 5.76 -17.93 11.30
CA ALA A 103 5.90 -19.38 11.14
C ALA A 103 6.15 -19.77 9.68
N ALA A 104 5.50 -19.09 8.72
CA ALA A 104 5.74 -19.26 7.30
C ALA A 104 7.18 -18.86 6.93
N MET A 105 7.68 -17.72 7.44
CA MET A 105 9.06 -17.26 7.21
C MET A 105 10.10 -18.26 7.76
N VAL A 106 9.88 -18.75 8.98
CA VAL A 106 10.75 -19.80 9.55
C VAL A 106 10.77 -21.04 8.67
N ASN A 107 9.61 -21.45 8.14
CA ASN A 107 9.53 -22.60 7.23
C ASN A 107 10.23 -22.30 5.89
N PHE A 108 10.04 -21.11 5.34
CA PHE A 108 10.67 -20.65 4.10
C PHE A 108 12.19 -20.78 4.19
N PHE A 109 12.80 -20.09 5.15
CA PHE A 109 14.26 -20.03 5.30
C PHE A 109 14.90 -21.31 5.87
N SER A 110 14.17 -22.14 6.63
CA SER A 110 14.77 -23.34 7.23
C SER A 110 14.55 -24.62 6.45
N LYS A 111 13.51 -24.67 5.58
CA LYS A 111 13.11 -25.92 4.90
C LYS A 111 12.96 -25.81 3.40
N LYS A 112 12.42 -24.68 2.93
CA LYS A 112 12.09 -24.52 1.51
C LYS A 112 13.25 -23.96 0.71
N PHE A 113 13.87 -22.90 1.21
CA PHE A 113 14.99 -22.21 0.60
C PHE A 113 16.09 -21.93 1.63
N PRO A 114 16.69 -22.98 2.23
CA PRO A 114 17.73 -22.82 3.25
C PRO A 114 18.99 -22.14 2.70
N GLU A 115 19.22 -22.19 1.39
CA GLU A 115 20.31 -21.51 0.70
C GLU A 115 20.19 -19.98 0.77
N LEU A 116 18.95 -19.45 0.96
CA LEU A 116 18.69 -18.02 1.09
C LEU A 116 18.69 -17.53 2.55
N ALA A 117 18.92 -18.41 3.52
CA ALA A 117 18.78 -18.08 4.93
C ALA A 117 19.76 -17.01 5.44
N SER A 118 20.91 -16.85 4.78
CA SER A 118 21.92 -15.84 5.13
C SER A 118 21.77 -14.52 4.37
N ASN A 119 20.86 -14.45 3.38
CA ASN A 119 20.67 -13.26 2.57
C ASN A 119 19.94 -12.18 3.36
N ASP A 120 20.19 -10.94 2.99
CA ASP A 120 19.44 -9.81 3.54
C ASP A 120 17.95 -9.97 3.23
N PHE A 121 17.13 -9.91 4.27
CA PHE A 121 15.69 -10.05 4.17
C PHE A 121 15.00 -8.73 4.40
N PHE A 122 14.08 -8.40 3.50
CA PHE A 122 13.24 -7.21 3.57
C PHE A 122 11.77 -7.59 3.54
N ILE A 123 10.95 -6.89 4.31
CA ILE A 123 9.50 -7.03 4.27
C ILE A 123 8.91 -5.75 3.67
N THR A 124 8.12 -5.94 2.63
CA THR A 124 7.50 -4.84 1.87
C THR A 124 6.00 -5.07 1.72
N GLY A 125 5.28 -4.04 1.36
CA GLY A 125 3.84 -4.14 1.10
C GLY A 125 3.16 -2.79 1.17
N GLU A 126 1.82 -2.81 1.13
CA GLU A 126 1.01 -1.59 1.05
C GLU A 126 -0.26 -1.68 1.89
N SER A 127 -0.89 -0.50 2.13
CA SER A 127 -2.22 -0.42 2.71
C SER A 127 -2.28 -0.96 4.14
N TYR A 128 -3.19 -1.88 4.45
CA TYR A 128 -3.24 -2.56 5.75
C TYR A 128 -1.97 -3.38 6.06
N ALA A 129 -1.08 -3.59 5.09
CA ALA A 129 0.25 -4.12 5.39
C ALA A 129 1.08 -3.14 6.26
N GLY A 130 0.66 -1.88 6.38
CA GLY A 130 1.13 -0.96 7.42
C GLY A 130 0.95 -1.48 8.84
N VAL A 131 0.03 -2.43 9.07
CA VAL A 131 -0.14 -3.20 10.32
C VAL A 131 0.58 -4.54 10.23
N TYR A 132 0.46 -5.26 9.11
CA TYR A 132 1.07 -6.58 8.97
C TYR A 132 2.59 -6.55 9.08
N ILE A 133 3.25 -5.59 8.44
CA ILE A 133 4.71 -5.52 8.33
C ILE A 133 5.36 -5.21 9.69
N PRO A 134 4.98 -4.14 10.41
CA PRO A 134 5.59 -3.85 11.71
C PRO A 134 5.33 -4.95 12.74
N THR A 135 4.14 -5.56 12.73
CA THR A 135 3.80 -6.64 13.66
C THR A 135 4.56 -7.93 13.33
N LEU A 136 4.73 -8.28 12.04
CA LEU A 136 5.56 -9.40 11.60
C LEU A 136 7.04 -9.14 11.90
N ALA A 137 7.55 -7.95 11.63
CA ALA A 137 8.92 -7.57 11.95
C ALA A 137 9.21 -7.73 13.44
N LYS A 138 8.31 -7.27 14.31
CA LYS A 138 8.40 -7.46 15.75
C LYS A 138 8.40 -8.95 16.12
N GLU A 139 7.49 -9.75 15.55
CA GLU A 139 7.45 -11.20 15.78
C GLU A 139 8.75 -11.90 15.35
N ILE A 140 9.37 -11.48 14.26
CA ILE A 140 10.65 -12.04 13.80
C ILE A 140 11.77 -11.64 14.76
N LEU A 141 11.90 -10.36 15.08
CA LEU A 141 12.94 -9.84 15.97
C LEU A 141 12.89 -10.49 17.35
N ASP A 142 11.70 -10.71 17.89
CA ASP A 142 11.50 -11.25 19.23
C ASP A 142 11.56 -12.79 19.27
N ASN A 143 11.10 -13.50 18.22
CA ASN A 143 10.84 -14.94 18.27
C ASN A 143 11.51 -15.77 17.17
N ALA A 144 12.23 -15.14 16.22
CA ALA A 144 12.94 -15.82 15.14
C ALA A 144 14.23 -15.06 14.73
N PRO A 145 15.13 -14.76 15.68
CA PRO A 145 16.32 -13.93 15.44
C PRO A 145 17.34 -14.55 14.47
N GLN A 146 17.15 -15.79 14.07
CA GLN A 146 17.94 -16.46 13.03
C GLN A 146 17.59 -15.99 11.61
N ILE A 147 16.48 -15.29 11.42
CA ILE A 147 16.12 -14.69 10.14
C ILE A 147 16.83 -13.34 10.03
N ASN A 148 17.59 -13.15 8.97
CA ASN A 148 18.39 -11.94 8.76
C ASN A 148 17.49 -10.78 8.26
N LEU A 149 16.57 -10.32 9.09
CA LEU A 149 15.69 -9.18 8.79
C LEU A 149 16.49 -7.89 8.87
N VAL A 150 16.65 -7.21 7.74
CA VAL A 150 17.46 -6.01 7.58
C VAL A 150 16.61 -4.74 7.53
N GLY A 151 15.48 -4.78 6.82
CA GLY A 151 14.72 -3.57 6.61
C GLY A 151 13.29 -3.76 6.17
N LEU A 152 12.56 -2.64 6.12
CA LEU A 152 11.16 -2.56 5.76
C LEU A 152 10.94 -1.47 4.70
N ALA A 153 10.00 -1.70 3.76
CA ALA A 153 9.48 -0.66 2.89
C ALA A 153 7.94 -0.77 2.85
N ILE A 154 7.26 0.26 3.34
CA ILE A 154 5.84 0.21 3.65
C ILE A 154 5.11 1.32 2.90
N GLY A 155 4.29 0.93 1.91
CA GLY A 155 3.57 1.82 1.02
C GLY A 155 2.17 2.13 1.49
N ASP A 156 1.78 3.38 1.35
CA ASP A 156 0.40 3.85 1.55
C ASP A 156 -0.26 3.25 2.82
N PRO A 157 0.43 3.31 3.98
CA PRO A 157 0.20 2.40 5.09
C PRO A 157 -0.86 2.86 6.07
N CYS A 158 -1.69 1.95 6.52
CA CYS A 158 -2.44 2.11 7.75
C CYS A 158 -1.47 2.21 8.93
N THR A 159 -1.51 3.32 9.67
CA THR A 159 -0.50 3.59 10.71
C THR A 159 -1.11 4.03 12.04
N ASP A 160 -1.95 5.06 12.02
CA ASP A 160 -2.58 5.64 13.23
C ASP A 160 -3.88 6.34 12.86
N ASN A 161 -5.00 5.90 13.46
CA ASN A 161 -6.31 6.46 13.14
C ASN A 161 -6.38 7.96 13.41
N THR A 162 -5.81 8.41 14.51
CA THR A 162 -5.88 9.84 14.90
C THR A 162 -5.08 10.73 13.94
N ALA A 163 -3.96 10.23 13.41
CA ALA A 163 -3.16 10.96 12.44
C ALA A 163 -3.80 10.98 11.05
N GLN A 164 -4.50 9.90 10.67
CA GLN A 164 -4.98 9.66 9.32
C GLN A 164 -6.45 10.02 9.09
N ALA A 165 -7.24 10.23 10.15
CA ALA A 165 -8.70 10.40 10.06
C ALA A 165 -9.15 11.47 9.05
N ASP A 166 -8.59 12.67 9.13
CA ASP A 166 -9.01 13.77 8.27
C ASP A 166 -8.58 13.57 6.82
N SER A 167 -7.36 13.09 6.60
CA SER A 167 -6.79 12.91 5.25
C SER A 167 -7.38 11.72 4.48
N MET A 168 -8.02 10.78 5.17
CA MET A 168 -8.75 9.65 4.59
C MET A 168 -10.25 9.94 4.41
N ASP A 169 -10.68 11.18 4.61
CA ASP A 169 -12.06 11.59 4.36
C ASP A 169 -12.24 12.14 2.94
N SER A 170 -13.26 11.67 2.22
CA SER A 170 -13.49 12.03 0.82
C SER A 170 -13.83 13.52 0.63
N VAL A 171 -14.42 14.18 1.63
CA VAL A 171 -14.67 15.63 1.57
C VAL A 171 -13.37 16.42 1.66
N TRP A 172 -12.47 16.01 2.56
CA TRP A 172 -11.14 16.58 2.69
C TRP A 172 -10.33 16.38 1.41
N TYR A 173 -10.27 15.15 0.92
CA TYR A 173 -9.55 14.81 -0.30
C TYR A 173 -10.04 15.59 -1.51
N SER A 174 -11.37 15.67 -1.70
CA SER A 174 -11.98 16.40 -2.81
C SER A 174 -11.66 17.89 -2.79
N HIS A 175 -11.57 18.49 -1.60
CA HIS A 175 -11.13 19.89 -1.46
C HIS A 175 -9.64 20.05 -1.83
N LYS A 176 -8.80 19.18 -1.32
CA LYS A 176 -7.35 19.19 -1.59
C LYS A 176 -7.05 19.17 -3.09
N TYR A 177 -7.79 18.37 -3.87
CA TYR A 177 -7.61 18.26 -5.32
C TYR A 177 -8.57 19.15 -6.14
N SER A 178 -9.13 20.18 -5.51
CA SER A 178 -9.96 21.22 -6.16
C SER A 178 -11.24 20.69 -6.83
N LEU A 179 -11.77 19.56 -6.38
CA LEU A 179 -13.04 19.01 -6.86
C LEU A 179 -14.24 19.73 -6.26
N ILE A 180 -14.07 20.37 -5.11
CA ILE A 180 -15.06 21.24 -4.48
C ILE A 180 -14.43 22.59 -4.12
N PRO A 181 -15.17 23.70 -4.26
CA PRO A 181 -14.69 25.03 -3.89
C PRO A 181 -14.50 25.21 -2.38
N ASP A 182 -13.64 26.14 -1.98
CA ASP A 182 -13.36 26.47 -0.56
C ASP A 182 -14.64 26.76 0.23
N ALA A 183 -15.60 27.49 -0.35
CA ALA A 183 -16.84 27.84 0.32
C ALA A 183 -17.73 26.61 0.59
N GLU A 184 -17.79 25.66 -0.34
CA GLU A 184 -18.50 24.39 -0.18
C GLU A 184 -17.79 23.48 0.82
N PHE A 185 -16.47 23.45 0.82
CA PHE A 185 -15.69 22.74 1.82
C PHE A 185 -15.91 23.31 3.22
N ASP A 186 -15.80 24.63 3.41
CA ASP A 186 -16.07 25.26 4.71
C ASP A 186 -17.48 24.95 5.21
N LEU A 187 -18.46 25.01 4.31
CA LEU A 187 -19.83 24.67 4.65
C LEU A 187 -19.98 23.22 5.09
N LEU A 188 -19.47 22.28 4.29
CA LEU A 188 -19.58 20.84 4.58
C LEU A 188 -18.77 20.46 5.83
N TRP A 189 -17.51 20.81 5.86
CA TRP A 189 -16.56 20.37 6.87
C TRP A 189 -16.74 21.05 8.22
N ASN A 190 -16.77 22.40 8.20
CA ASN A 190 -16.77 23.19 9.43
C ASN A 190 -18.16 23.47 9.98
N GLN A 191 -19.14 23.77 9.13
CA GLN A 191 -20.48 24.18 9.57
C GLN A 191 -21.43 22.98 9.70
N CYS A 192 -21.50 22.13 8.68
CA CYS A 192 -22.40 20.97 8.64
C CYS A 192 -21.82 19.72 9.30
N LYS A 193 -20.51 19.71 9.61
CA LYS A 193 -19.80 18.57 10.20
C LYS A 193 -19.95 17.29 9.37
N VAL A 194 -20.05 17.42 8.05
CA VAL A 194 -20.09 16.26 7.16
C VAL A 194 -18.75 15.58 7.17
N ARG A 195 -18.77 14.27 7.34
CA ARG A 195 -17.63 13.37 7.21
C ARG A 195 -18.02 12.24 6.27
N GLN A 196 -17.15 11.95 5.33
CA GLN A 196 -17.33 10.89 4.37
C GLN A 196 -16.09 9.99 4.39
N PRO A 197 -15.98 9.14 5.43
CA PRO A 197 -14.82 8.26 5.56
C PRO A 197 -14.72 7.34 4.35
N ASN A 198 -13.50 7.14 3.87
CA ASN A 198 -13.26 6.24 2.76
C ASN A 198 -13.52 4.77 3.15
N ILE A 199 -13.42 3.89 2.17
CA ILE A 199 -13.75 2.48 2.32
C ILE A 199 -12.88 1.76 3.36
N LEU A 200 -11.59 2.13 3.51
CA LEU A 200 -10.73 1.52 4.52
C LEU A 200 -11.14 1.92 5.93
N MET A 201 -11.55 3.17 6.13
CA MET A 201 -12.10 3.61 7.41
C MET A 201 -13.35 2.83 7.81
N GLN A 202 -14.07 2.28 6.85
CA GLN A 202 -15.25 1.45 7.07
C GLN A 202 -14.93 -0.04 7.23
N GLY A 203 -13.65 -0.41 7.29
CA GLY A 203 -13.20 -1.79 7.46
C GLY A 203 -12.87 -2.51 6.15
N GLY A 204 -12.69 -1.76 5.07
CA GLY A 204 -12.34 -2.27 3.75
C GLY A 204 -13.52 -2.78 2.92
N LYS A 205 -13.28 -3.01 1.64
CA LYS A 205 -14.26 -3.40 0.62
C LYS A 205 -15.11 -4.62 1.04
N TYR A 206 -14.47 -5.63 1.61
CA TYR A 206 -15.15 -6.86 2.01
C TYR A 206 -16.09 -6.67 3.19
N GLU A 207 -15.69 -5.89 4.18
CA GLU A 207 -16.53 -5.61 5.34
C GLU A 207 -17.76 -4.77 4.95
N VAL A 208 -17.58 -3.82 4.07
CA VAL A 208 -18.70 -3.02 3.59
C VAL A 208 -19.65 -3.86 2.74
N ARG A 209 -19.15 -4.72 1.85
CA ARG A 209 -20.00 -5.71 1.12
C ARG A 209 -20.77 -6.59 2.10
N ARG A 210 -20.11 -7.09 3.14
CA ARG A 210 -20.75 -7.90 4.19
C ARG A 210 -21.84 -7.13 4.94
N LYS A 211 -21.59 -5.85 5.27
CA LYS A 211 -22.59 -4.98 5.90
C LYS A 211 -23.81 -4.78 4.99
N ILE A 212 -23.58 -4.54 3.69
CA ILE A 212 -24.65 -4.40 2.69
C ILE A 212 -25.44 -5.71 2.55
N GLN A 213 -24.76 -6.84 2.42
CA GLN A 213 -25.40 -8.15 2.33
C GLN A 213 -26.26 -8.44 3.57
N GLN A 214 -25.71 -8.20 4.77
CA GLN A 214 -26.46 -8.39 6.01
C GLN A 214 -27.68 -7.47 6.08
N HIS A 215 -27.54 -6.20 5.70
CA HIS A 215 -28.63 -5.25 5.65
C HIS A 215 -29.74 -5.69 4.68
N LEU A 216 -29.37 -6.19 3.49
CA LEU A 216 -30.30 -6.72 2.50
C LEU A 216 -31.07 -7.95 3.02
N LEU A 217 -30.39 -8.85 3.71
CA LEU A 217 -31.02 -10.01 4.34
C LEU A 217 -32.00 -9.59 5.45
N ASP A 218 -31.55 -8.72 6.35
CA ASP A 218 -32.32 -8.32 7.54
C ASP A 218 -33.56 -7.48 7.20
N HIS A 219 -33.46 -6.59 6.21
CA HIS A 219 -34.53 -5.62 5.91
C HIS A 219 -35.34 -5.93 4.65
N HIS A 220 -34.80 -6.76 3.75
CA HIS A 220 -35.42 -7.03 2.46
C HIS A 220 -35.56 -8.52 2.13
N GLY A 221 -34.98 -9.41 2.94
CA GLY A 221 -34.93 -10.85 2.68
C GLY A 221 -34.21 -11.21 1.37
N LEU A 222 -33.29 -10.35 0.93
CA LEU A 222 -32.61 -10.45 -0.36
C LEU A 222 -31.17 -10.97 -0.12
N ASP A 223 -30.89 -12.13 -0.70
CA ASP A 223 -29.56 -12.73 -0.66
C ASP A 223 -28.87 -12.55 -2.01
N LEU A 224 -27.80 -11.74 -2.07
CA LEU A 224 -27.06 -11.48 -3.30
C LEU A 224 -26.25 -12.70 -3.79
N GLU A 225 -25.99 -13.65 -2.91
CA GLU A 225 -25.24 -14.88 -3.22
C GLU A 225 -26.16 -16.01 -3.67
N SER A 226 -27.49 -15.82 -3.56
CA SER A 226 -28.46 -16.83 -3.99
C SER A 226 -28.60 -16.84 -5.50
N VAL A 227 -28.54 -18.05 -6.10
CA VAL A 227 -28.78 -18.29 -7.53
C VAL A 227 -30.18 -17.86 -7.97
N ASP A 228 -31.13 -17.83 -7.01
CA ASP A 228 -32.52 -17.43 -7.26
C ASP A 228 -32.73 -15.90 -7.25
N THR A 229 -31.72 -15.14 -6.91
CA THR A 229 -31.79 -13.67 -6.89
C THR A 229 -31.56 -13.09 -8.28
N ASP A 230 -32.64 -12.65 -8.93
CA ASP A 230 -32.53 -11.96 -10.22
C ASP A 230 -31.99 -10.54 -10.04
N LEU A 231 -30.67 -10.39 -10.21
CA LEU A 231 -29.97 -9.11 -10.13
C LEU A 231 -30.27 -8.18 -11.31
N SER A 232 -30.83 -8.70 -12.40
CA SER A 232 -31.18 -7.89 -13.58
C SER A 232 -32.48 -7.10 -13.39
N HIS A 233 -33.32 -7.51 -12.47
CA HIS A 233 -34.65 -6.91 -12.24
C HIS A 233 -34.53 -5.51 -11.59
N GLU A 234 -35.19 -4.51 -12.16
CA GLU A 234 -35.12 -3.11 -11.71
C GLU A 234 -35.56 -2.90 -10.23
N ARG A 235 -36.49 -3.71 -9.75
CA ARG A 235 -36.89 -3.67 -8.34
C ARG A 235 -35.75 -4.13 -7.41
N THR A 236 -35.05 -5.21 -7.79
CA THR A 236 -33.87 -5.73 -7.05
C THR A 236 -32.77 -4.69 -7.03
N LYS A 237 -32.43 -4.13 -8.18
CA LYS A 237 -31.46 -3.04 -8.29
C LYS A 237 -31.84 -1.83 -7.42
N SER A 238 -33.13 -1.47 -7.39
CA SER A 238 -33.61 -0.35 -6.55
C SER A 238 -33.44 -0.63 -5.06
N ILE A 239 -33.69 -1.87 -4.63
CA ILE A 239 -33.47 -2.29 -3.24
C ILE A 239 -31.99 -2.26 -2.87
N ILE A 240 -31.14 -2.80 -3.74
CA ILE A 240 -29.69 -2.77 -3.56
C ILE A 240 -29.16 -1.34 -3.46
N ARG A 241 -29.55 -0.45 -4.38
CA ARG A 241 -29.21 0.98 -4.34
C ARG A 241 -29.63 1.65 -3.03
N LYS A 242 -30.80 1.27 -2.50
CA LYS A 242 -31.28 1.78 -1.22
C LYS A 242 -30.41 1.26 -0.06
N ALA A 243 -30.15 -0.03 -0.01
CA ALA A 243 -29.31 -0.64 1.01
C ALA A 243 -27.90 -0.03 1.05
N ILE A 244 -27.29 0.17 -0.12
CA ILE A 244 -25.98 0.83 -0.23
C ILE A 244 -26.03 2.22 0.39
N ARG A 245 -27.04 3.04 0.04
CA ARG A 245 -27.17 4.37 0.62
C ARG A 245 -27.35 4.36 2.14
N GLU A 246 -28.07 3.36 2.66
CA GLU A 246 -28.34 3.24 4.10
C GLU A 246 -27.13 2.71 4.89
N VAL A 247 -26.28 1.92 4.26
CA VAL A 247 -25.09 1.33 4.90
C VAL A 247 -23.84 2.21 4.73
N VAL A 248 -23.62 2.71 3.51
CA VAL A 248 -22.40 3.48 3.17
C VAL A 248 -22.58 4.97 3.39
N HIS A 249 -23.79 5.45 3.16
CA HIS A 249 -24.20 6.86 3.36
C HIS A 249 -25.45 6.88 4.23
N PRO A 250 -25.34 6.59 5.53
CA PRO A 250 -26.51 6.66 6.39
C PRO A 250 -27.18 8.03 6.19
N PRO A 251 -28.49 8.07 5.97
CA PRO A 251 -29.20 9.34 5.81
C PRO A 251 -28.94 10.16 7.05
N GLY A 252 -28.21 11.26 6.86
CA GLY A 252 -27.87 12.14 7.97
C GLY A 252 -29.11 12.88 8.44
N ASP A 253 -29.86 12.31 9.35
CA ASP A 253 -30.70 13.07 10.27
C ASP A 253 -29.88 14.06 11.10
N GLU A 254 -28.58 13.98 10.94
CA GLU A 254 -27.55 14.61 11.77
C GLU A 254 -26.82 15.77 11.11
N PHE A 255 -27.14 16.17 9.88
CA PHE A 255 -26.58 17.40 9.32
C PHE A 255 -27.03 18.60 10.14
N VAL A 256 -26.15 19.06 11.00
CA VAL A 256 -26.33 20.31 11.72
C VAL A 256 -26.48 21.43 10.68
N GLY A 257 -27.70 21.96 10.51
CA GLY A 257 -27.95 23.05 9.55
C GLY A 257 -29.03 22.78 8.49
N GLY A 258 -29.69 21.64 8.50
CA GLY A 258 -30.91 21.36 7.70
C GLY A 258 -30.72 21.41 6.20
N GLY A 259 -31.66 22.00 5.46
CA GLY A 259 -31.70 21.97 4.00
C GLY A 259 -30.47 22.55 3.27
N LYS A 260 -29.76 23.49 3.88
CA LYS A 260 -28.52 24.08 3.36
C LYS A 260 -27.39 23.01 3.30
N CYS A 261 -27.24 22.22 4.36
CA CYS A 261 -26.25 21.15 4.42
C CYS A 261 -26.58 19.99 3.46
N ASN A 262 -27.86 19.62 3.38
CA ASN A 262 -28.33 18.63 2.42
C ASN A 262 -28.07 19.05 0.97
N LEU A 263 -28.28 20.32 0.65
CA LEU A 263 -27.98 20.81 -0.69
C LEU A 263 -26.49 20.77 -1.00
N ALA A 264 -25.65 21.21 -0.07
CA ALA A 264 -24.19 21.16 -0.23
C ALA A 264 -23.69 19.72 -0.40
N TYR A 265 -24.18 18.78 0.43
CA TYR A 265 -23.82 17.37 0.32
C TYR A 265 -24.26 16.73 -1.00
N ARG A 266 -25.45 17.06 -1.48
CA ARG A 266 -25.90 16.57 -2.80
C ARG A 266 -25.08 17.15 -3.94
N LYS A 267 -24.66 18.41 -3.86
CA LYS A 267 -23.72 19.00 -4.82
C LYS A 267 -22.37 18.31 -4.78
N PHE A 268 -21.84 18.04 -3.59
CA PHE A 268 -20.63 17.26 -3.40
C PHE A 268 -20.72 15.90 -4.11
N LEU A 269 -21.75 15.11 -3.86
CA LEU A 269 -21.96 13.83 -4.51
C LEU A 269 -22.09 13.95 -6.04
N LEU A 270 -22.78 14.97 -6.54
CA LEU A 270 -22.93 15.21 -7.99
C LEU A 270 -21.61 15.57 -8.66
N SER A 271 -20.75 16.31 -7.97
CA SER A 271 -19.46 16.76 -8.51
C SER A 271 -18.34 15.73 -8.38
N THR A 272 -18.47 14.75 -7.49
CA THR A 272 -17.39 13.84 -7.12
C THR A 272 -17.69 12.37 -7.39
N SER A 273 -18.93 11.99 -7.74
CA SER A 273 -19.33 10.58 -7.85
C SER A 273 -19.82 10.20 -9.24
N HIS A 274 -19.43 9.04 -9.74
CA HIS A 274 -19.91 8.44 -10.99
C HIS A 274 -21.36 7.98 -10.95
N GLY A 275 -21.96 7.95 -9.81
CA GLY A 275 -23.34 7.54 -9.60
C GLY A 275 -23.47 6.52 -8.49
N LEU A 276 -24.49 6.74 -7.65
CA LEU A 276 -24.83 5.87 -6.52
C LEU A 276 -25.37 4.50 -6.95
N SER A 277 -25.46 4.22 -8.26
CA SER A 277 -26.14 3.05 -8.80
C SER A 277 -25.26 1.83 -9.02
N GLN A 278 -23.93 1.98 -8.91
CA GLN A 278 -22.99 0.88 -9.17
C GLN A 278 -22.35 0.29 -7.92
N GLY A 279 -22.92 0.53 -6.77
CA GLY A 279 -22.49 -0.16 -5.56
C GLY A 279 -21.52 0.63 -4.68
N TRP A 280 -20.78 1.55 -5.23
CA TRP A 280 -19.94 2.48 -4.49
C TRP A 280 -20.25 3.90 -4.93
N PRO A 281 -20.20 4.90 -4.05
CA PRO A 281 -19.99 6.25 -4.48
C PRO A 281 -18.57 6.33 -5.04
N GLN A 282 -18.43 5.86 -6.27
CA GLN A 282 -17.18 6.11 -6.97
C GLN A 282 -17.10 7.61 -7.17
N LEU A 283 -16.18 8.22 -6.49
CA LEU A 283 -15.67 9.51 -6.89
C LEU A 283 -15.23 9.37 -8.34
N TYR A 284 -15.27 10.43 -9.13
CA TYR A 284 -14.61 10.47 -10.45
C TYR A 284 -13.12 10.16 -10.34
N ILE A 285 -12.66 10.05 -9.14
CA ILE A 285 -11.39 9.58 -8.68
C ILE A 285 -11.58 8.10 -8.40
N ASP A 286 -10.76 7.29 -8.99
CA ASP A 286 -10.58 5.90 -8.61
C ASP A 286 -10.30 5.84 -7.10
N ASP A 287 -10.83 4.85 -6.41
CA ASP A 287 -10.57 4.65 -4.97
C ASP A 287 -9.06 4.47 -4.67
N TYR A 288 -8.26 4.20 -5.69
CA TYR A 288 -6.83 3.98 -5.57
C TYR A 288 -5.95 4.95 -6.35
N SER A 289 -6.49 5.75 -7.28
CA SER A 289 -5.70 6.71 -8.06
C SER A 289 -6.54 7.87 -8.58
N PHE A 290 -6.01 9.10 -8.43
CA PHE A 290 -6.60 10.29 -9.02
C PHE A 290 -6.59 10.26 -10.57
N PHE A 291 -5.61 9.60 -11.16
CA PHE A 291 -5.39 9.52 -12.61
C PHE A 291 -5.80 8.17 -13.20
N GLY A 292 -6.28 7.25 -12.38
CA GLY A 292 -6.70 5.93 -12.85
C GLY A 292 -7.93 6.00 -13.76
N PRO A 293 -8.07 5.08 -14.70
CA PRO A 293 -9.34 4.87 -15.36
C PRO A 293 -10.33 4.39 -14.30
N GLY A 294 -11.30 5.17 -13.93
CA GLY A 294 -12.31 4.75 -12.94
C GLY A 294 -12.81 3.34 -13.25
N GLY A 295 -12.58 2.40 -12.35
CA GLY A 295 -13.01 1.02 -12.54
C GLY A 295 -12.02 -0.05 -12.12
N VAL A 296 -11.35 0.10 -10.98
CA VAL A 296 -10.49 -0.96 -10.39
C VAL A 296 -11.23 -2.28 -10.18
N ASP A 297 -12.55 -2.23 -10.09
CA ASP A 297 -13.38 -3.43 -9.95
C ASP A 297 -13.22 -4.41 -11.11
N GLN A 298 -12.97 -3.93 -12.34
CA GLN A 298 -12.78 -4.81 -13.50
C GLN A 298 -11.47 -5.60 -13.43
N GLU A 299 -10.41 -5.00 -12.94
CA GLU A 299 -9.11 -5.63 -12.81
C GLU A 299 -9.11 -6.72 -11.74
N ASP A 300 -9.80 -6.48 -10.63
CA ASP A 300 -10.04 -7.49 -9.60
C ASP A 300 -10.88 -8.65 -10.14
N GLU A 301 -11.88 -8.38 -10.98
CA GLU A 301 -12.70 -9.40 -11.63
C GLU A 301 -11.91 -10.21 -12.65
N ASP A 302 -11.07 -9.56 -13.46
CA ASP A 302 -10.19 -10.21 -14.43
C ASP A 302 -9.20 -11.14 -13.71
N MET A 303 -8.61 -10.65 -12.58
CA MET A 303 -7.72 -11.45 -11.74
C MET A 303 -8.46 -12.64 -11.11
N ALA A 304 -9.64 -12.43 -10.56
CA ALA A 304 -10.46 -13.49 -9.98
C ALA A 304 -10.80 -14.56 -11.04
N THR A 305 -11.18 -14.13 -12.24
CA THR A 305 -11.47 -15.01 -13.37
C THR A 305 -10.24 -15.83 -13.77
N TYR A 306 -9.07 -15.19 -13.87
CA TYR A 306 -7.82 -15.86 -14.19
C TYR A 306 -7.44 -16.91 -13.14
N MET A 307 -7.44 -16.52 -11.87
CA MET A 307 -7.05 -17.39 -10.76
C MET A 307 -7.99 -18.59 -10.59
N MET A 308 -9.24 -18.49 -11.00
CA MET A 308 -10.21 -19.61 -10.90
C MET A 308 -10.15 -20.59 -12.08
N ARG A 309 -9.36 -20.35 -13.11
CA ARG A 309 -9.18 -21.28 -14.24
C ARG A 309 -8.53 -22.58 -13.76
N ASP A 310 -9.02 -23.72 -14.25
CA ASP A 310 -8.50 -25.04 -13.87
C ASP A 310 -7.01 -25.22 -14.25
N ASP A 311 -6.63 -24.76 -15.45
CA ASP A 311 -5.24 -24.83 -15.93
C ASP A 311 -4.29 -23.97 -15.07
N VAL A 312 -4.74 -22.81 -14.62
CA VAL A 312 -3.99 -21.92 -13.71
C VAL A 312 -3.85 -22.58 -12.34
N ARG A 313 -4.95 -23.09 -11.79
CA ARG A 313 -4.94 -23.79 -10.48
C ARG A 313 -4.03 -25.02 -10.49
N GLU A 314 -4.01 -25.77 -11.59
CA GLU A 314 -3.12 -26.91 -11.76
C GLU A 314 -1.65 -26.45 -11.85
N ALA A 315 -1.35 -25.45 -12.68
CA ALA A 315 0.00 -24.89 -12.83
C ALA A 315 0.56 -24.31 -11.53
N LEU A 316 -0.30 -23.71 -10.69
CA LEU A 316 0.04 -23.14 -9.40
C LEU A 316 0.06 -24.17 -8.25
N HIS A 317 -0.21 -25.45 -8.55
CA HIS A 317 -0.28 -26.54 -7.55
C HIS A 317 -1.30 -26.29 -6.43
N VAL A 318 -2.43 -25.66 -6.76
CA VAL A 318 -3.53 -25.34 -5.82
C VAL A 318 -4.86 -25.97 -6.23
N ALA A 319 -4.84 -26.96 -7.13
CA ALA A 319 -6.05 -27.65 -7.60
C ALA A 319 -6.87 -28.26 -6.43
N ASP A 320 -6.19 -28.77 -5.39
CA ASP A 320 -6.80 -29.36 -4.20
C ASP A 320 -7.17 -28.34 -3.11
N ALA A 321 -6.91 -27.06 -3.31
CA ALA A 321 -7.29 -26.03 -2.33
C ALA A 321 -8.81 -25.97 -2.20
N PRO A 322 -9.34 -25.85 -0.97
CA PRO A 322 -10.80 -25.83 -0.74
C PRO A 322 -11.47 -24.53 -1.21
N THR A 323 -10.70 -23.58 -1.75
CA THR A 323 -11.19 -22.32 -2.27
C THR A 323 -11.96 -22.54 -3.56
N THR A 324 -13.26 -22.23 -3.55
CA THR A 324 -14.17 -22.36 -4.70
C THR A 324 -14.47 -21.02 -5.36
N THR A 325 -14.10 -19.93 -4.73
CA THR A 325 -14.14 -18.56 -5.26
C THR A 325 -12.87 -17.85 -4.80
N TRP A 326 -12.27 -17.08 -5.68
CA TRP A 326 -11.09 -16.28 -5.34
C TRP A 326 -11.49 -14.80 -5.29
N PRO A 327 -10.96 -13.97 -4.39
CA PRO A 327 -9.90 -14.24 -3.40
C PRO A 327 -10.41 -14.80 -2.07
N HIS A 328 -11.70 -14.92 -1.86
CA HIS A 328 -12.29 -15.40 -0.61
C HIS A 328 -13.26 -16.54 -0.87
N PRO A 329 -13.36 -17.50 0.07
CA PRO A 329 -14.37 -18.53 -0.01
C PRO A 329 -15.78 -17.94 0.15
N PRO A 330 -16.84 -18.63 -0.36
CA PRO A 330 -18.22 -18.15 -0.26
C PRO A 330 -18.68 -17.83 1.17
N GLN A 331 -18.09 -18.50 2.17
CA GLN A 331 -18.36 -18.24 3.59
C GLN A 331 -17.79 -16.90 4.08
N GLY A 332 -17.03 -16.23 3.24
CA GLY A 332 -16.40 -14.94 3.52
C GLY A 332 -15.11 -15.04 4.33
N PHE A 333 -14.64 -13.89 4.75
CA PHE A 333 -13.41 -13.66 5.48
C PHE A 333 -13.71 -12.99 6.82
N HIS A 334 -13.04 -13.41 7.89
CA HIS A 334 -13.21 -12.80 9.21
C HIS A 334 -11.87 -12.30 9.76
N TYR A 335 -11.83 -11.04 10.12
CA TYR A 335 -10.68 -10.37 10.69
C TYR A 335 -11.06 -9.45 11.84
N GLU A 336 -10.32 -9.50 12.93
CA GLU A 336 -10.47 -8.61 14.08
C GLU A 336 -9.18 -7.78 14.23
N SER A 337 -9.29 -6.48 14.00
CA SER A 337 -8.20 -5.55 14.27
C SER A 337 -7.98 -5.38 15.77
N GLN A 338 -6.72 -5.32 16.15
CA GLN A 338 -6.28 -5.15 17.54
C GLN A 338 -5.45 -3.87 17.73
N TYR A 339 -5.21 -3.14 16.65
CA TYR A 339 -4.44 -1.90 16.60
C TYR A 339 -5.29 -0.74 16.08
N ASP A 340 -5.01 0.46 16.58
CA ASP A 340 -5.68 1.70 16.19
C ASP A 340 -5.12 2.23 14.86
N ALA A 341 -5.41 1.50 13.76
CA ALA A 341 -4.97 1.80 12.40
C ALA A 341 -5.98 1.30 11.36
N CYS A 342 -6.55 2.20 10.58
CA CYS A 342 -7.54 1.96 9.50
C CYS A 342 -8.80 1.15 9.89
N ASN A 343 -9.12 1.03 11.15
CA ASN A 343 -10.31 0.28 11.59
C ASN A 343 -10.99 0.95 12.78
N TRP A 344 -11.78 1.97 12.50
CA TRP A 344 -12.38 2.82 13.52
C TRP A 344 -13.51 2.15 14.32
N ASP A 345 -14.27 1.23 13.70
CA ASP A 345 -15.50 0.68 14.28
C ASP A 345 -15.29 -0.44 15.29
N LYS A 346 -14.08 -1.02 15.36
CA LYS A 346 -13.87 -2.31 16.05
C LYS A 346 -12.60 -2.37 16.90
N VAL A 347 -11.93 -1.26 17.05
CA VAL A 347 -10.69 -1.22 17.84
C VAL A 347 -11.04 -1.06 19.31
N PRO A 348 -10.46 -1.86 20.22
CA PRO A 348 -10.64 -1.67 21.65
C PRO A 348 -10.16 -0.29 22.10
N ASP A 349 -10.87 0.32 23.03
CA ASP A 349 -10.45 1.60 23.64
C ASP A 349 -9.02 1.49 24.15
N GLY A 350 -8.15 2.43 23.74
CA GLY A 350 -6.74 2.46 24.14
C GLY A 350 -5.85 1.41 23.45
N ALA A 351 -6.30 0.84 22.31
CA ALA A 351 -5.44 0.00 21.49
C ALA A 351 -4.21 0.78 21.01
N PRO A 352 -3.02 0.16 20.97
CA PRO A 352 -1.83 0.81 20.46
C PRO A 352 -1.94 0.99 18.93
N SER A 353 -1.34 2.07 18.42
CA SER A 353 -1.14 2.26 16.98
C SER A 353 0.22 1.71 16.52
N MET A 354 0.49 1.80 15.21
CA MET A 354 1.79 1.38 14.67
C MET A 354 2.94 2.31 15.09
N ILE A 355 2.66 3.54 15.51
CA ILE A 355 3.66 4.49 16.00
C ILE A 355 4.51 3.86 17.13
N ASP A 356 3.89 3.18 18.07
CA ASP A 356 4.60 2.56 19.20
C ASP A 356 5.45 1.37 18.76
N ILE A 357 4.95 0.56 17.83
CA ILE A 357 5.70 -0.58 17.29
C ILE A 357 6.89 -0.09 16.48
N ILE A 358 6.72 0.91 15.62
CA ILE A 358 7.80 1.49 14.81
C ILE A 358 8.89 2.05 15.71
N ARG A 359 8.52 2.76 16.78
CA ARG A 359 9.46 3.31 17.77
C ARG A 359 10.30 2.20 18.42
N GLU A 360 9.71 1.03 18.63
CA GLU A 360 10.40 -0.12 19.22
C GLU A 360 11.32 -0.84 18.23
N ILE A 361 10.87 -1.04 16.97
CA ILE A 361 11.57 -1.91 16.03
C ILE A 361 12.58 -1.18 15.15
N ALA A 362 12.34 0.08 14.78
CA ALA A 362 13.24 0.81 13.89
C ALA A 362 14.71 0.85 14.39
N PRO A 363 14.99 1.05 15.69
CA PRO A 363 16.36 0.99 16.18
C PRO A 363 17.06 -0.38 16.06
N LYS A 364 16.31 -1.43 15.75
CA LYS A 364 16.83 -2.81 15.60
C LYS A 364 17.05 -3.19 14.13
N LEU A 365 16.65 -2.33 13.19
CA LEU A 365 16.74 -2.52 11.74
C LEU A 365 17.75 -1.55 11.13
N GLU A 366 18.17 -1.82 9.90
CA GLU A 366 19.10 -0.94 9.20
C GLU A 366 18.36 0.16 8.42
N ILE A 367 17.15 -0.13 7.93
CA ILE A 367 16.33 0.80 7.17
C ILE A 367 14.84 0.54 7.39
N VAL A 368 14.06 1.60 7.56
CA VAL A 368 12.60 1.58 7.62
C VAL A 368 12.07 2.71 6.74
N GLN A 369 11.70 2.37 5.51
CA GLN A 369 11.18 3.31 4.53
C GLN A 369 9.66 3.29 4.52
N TYR A 370 9.03 4.43 4.81
CA TYR A 370 7.63 4.70 4.55
C TYR A 370 7.49 5.49 3.26
N TYR A 371 6.54 5.09 2.41
CA TYR A 371 6.26 5.81 1.16
C TYR A 371 4.76 5.90 0.88
N ASN A 372 4.35 6.94 0.17
CA ASN A 372 2.96 7.13 -0.27
C ASN A 372 2.90 7.66 -1.69
N GLY A 373 1.95 7.20 -2.47
CA GLY A 373 1.48 7.94 -3.64
C GLY A 373 0.88 9.28 -3.20
N ASP A 374 1.32 10.38 -3.81
CA ASP A 374 0.85 11.73 -3.40
C ASP A 374 -0.57 12.03 -3.84
N THR A 375 -1.15 11.19 -4.71
CA THR A 375 -2.54 11.28 -5.16
C THR A 375 -3.42 10.14 -4.65
N ASP A 376 -2.95 9.37 -3.67
CA ASP A 376 -3.72 8.28 -3.06
C ASP A 376 -4.96 8.81 -2.30
N PRO A 377 -6.19 8.49 -2.73
CA PRO A 377 -7.40 8.84 -2.02
C PRO A 377 -7.74 7.88 -0.90
N CYS A 378 -7.10 6.70 -0.87
CA CYS A 378 -7.40 5.62 0.06
C CYS A 378 -6.69 5.83 1.39
N VAL A 379 -5.36 5.94 1.36
CA VAL A 379 -4.53 6.26 2.53
C VAL A 379 -3.63 7.44 2.19
N SER A 380 -4.17 8.63 2.32
CA SER A 380 -3.49 9.86 1.92
C SER A 380 -2.18 10.08 2.69
N TRP A 381 -1.16 10.54 1.97
CA TRP A 381 0.20 10.78 2.47
C TRP A 381 0.28 11.73 3.67
N GLU A 382 -0.66 12.68 3.80
CA GLU A 382 -0.67 13.68 4.89
C GLU A 382 -0.79 13.03 6.26
N GLY A 383 -1.72 12.08 6.36
CA GLY A 383 -1.92 11.33 7.60
C GLY A 383 -0.76 10.41 7.92
N THR A 384 -0.21 9.74 6.90
CA THR A 384 0.98 8.90 7.07
C THR A 384 2.17 9.72 7.55
N ARG A 385 2.44 10.84 6.90
CA ARG A 385 3.50 11.76 7.32
C ARG A 385 3.33 12.19 8.78
N THR A 386 2.11 12.60 9.15
CA THR A 386 1.78 12.99 10.52
C THR A 386 2.04 11.85 11.50
N ALA A 387 1.71 10.61 11.16
CA ALA A 387 1.97 9.45 11.99
C ALA A 387 3.48 9.20 12.15
N ILE A 388 4.25 9.30 11.07
CA ILE A 388 5.71 9.12 11.12
C ILE A 388 6.39 10.21 11.95
N GLU A 389 5.96 11.47 11.83
CA GLU A 389 6.45 12.56 12.69
C GLU A 389 6.15 12.29 14.18
N ARG A 390 4.99 11.68 14.50
CA ARG A 390 4.62 11.29 15.87
C ARG A 390 5.42 10.11 16.45
N VAL A 391 6.18 9.37 15.63
CA VAL A 391 7.17 8.41 16.14
C VAL A 391 8.17 9.13 17.04
N GLY A 392 8.49 10.39 16.74
CA GLY A 392 9.26 11.27 17.62
C GLY A 392 10.77 11.17 17.45
N PHE A 393 11.25 10.51 16.39
CA PHE A 393 12.65 10.53 16.02
C PHE A 393 12.99 11.87 15.37
N LYS A 394 14.21 12.36 15.59
CA LYS A 394 14.67 13.61 15.00
C LYS A 394 15.09 13.40 13.56
N GLU A 395 14.94 14.45 12.74
CA GLU A 395 15.56 14.48 11.43
C GLU A 395 17.08 14.39 11.57
N ILE A 396 17.72 13.61 10.70
CA ILE A 396 19.18 13.60 10.63
C ILE A 396 19.69 14.91 10.04
N LYS A 397 20.96 15.25 10.32
CA LYS A 397 21.56 16.48 9.78
C LYS A 397 21.53 16.49 8.26
N GLY A 398 20.89 17.50 7.67
CA GLY A 398 20.69 17.62 6.21
C GLY A 398 19.62 16.67 5.64
N GLY A 399 18.95 15.89 6.47
CA GLY A 399 17.89 14.95 6.08
C GLY A 399 16.49 15.54 6.08
N SER A 400 16.35 16.86 6.25
CA SER A 400 15.09 17.57 6.14
C SER A 400 14.42 17.30 4.80
N TYR A 401 13.15 17.60 4.77
CA TYR A 401 12.31 17.45 3.60
C TYR A 401 12.95 18.13 2.36
N ARG A 402 13.04 17.35 1.29
CA ARG A 402 13.70 17.74 0.04
C ARG A 402 13.23 16.87 -1.13
N PRO A 403 13.30 17.36 -2.39
CA PRO A 403 12.91 16.54 -3.53
C PRO A 403 13.86 15.36 -3.75
N TRP A 404 13.30 14.29 -4.31
CA TRP A 404 14.07 13.22 -4.92
C TRP A 404 13.67 13.07 -6.39
N PHE A 405 14.57 12.48 -7.19
CA PHE A 405 14.39 12.33 -8.62
C PHE A 405 14.65 10.90 -9.03
N TYR A 406 13.98 10.48 -10.09
CA TYR A 406 14.24 9.20 -10.74
C TYR A 406 14.51 9.40 -12.23
N ASN A 407 15.15 8.42 -12.87
CA ASN A 407 15.42 8.46 -14.30
C ASN A 407 14.31 7.76 -15.06
N HIS A 408 13.52 8.53 -15.79
CA HIS A 408 12.48 8.00 -16.67
C HIS A 408 13.09 7.60 -18.02
N THR A 409 12.92 6.35 -18.41
CA THR A 409 13.31 5.82 -19.71
C THR A 409 12.08 5.63 -20.58
N ALA A 410 12.26 5.66 -21.92
CA ALA A 410 11.15 5.42 -22.82
C ALA A 410 10.53 4.04 -22.57
N ALA A 411 9.21 4.01 -22.41
CA ALA A 411 8.48 2.75 -22.24
C ALA A 411 8.44 1.97 -23.57
N ASP A 412 8.39 0.65 -23.47
CA ASP A 412 8.13 -0.19 -24.63
C ASP A 412 6.68 0.03 -25.09
N ILE A 413 6.52 0.56 -26.30
CA ILE A 413 5.21 0.82 -26.89
C ILE A 413 4.37 -0.45 -27.04
N ASN A 414 5.01 -1.62 -27.19
CA ASN A 414 4.30 -2.88 -27.26
C ASN A 414 3.66 -3.23 -25.92
N LEU A 415 4.34 -2.98 -24.81
CA LEU A 415 3.80 -3.17 -23.47
C LEU A 415 2.52 -2.36 -23.27
N ILE A 416 2.51 -1.12 -23.77
CA ILE A 416 1.36 -0.22 -23.68
C ILE A 416 0.25 -0.66 -24.64
N ALA A 417 0.61 -1.06 -25.86
CA ALA A 417 -0.35 -1.52 -26.87
C ALA A 417 -1.06 -2.82 -26.49
N GLU A 418 -0.38 -3.70 -25.76
CA GLU A 418 -0.95 -4.97 -25.27
C GLU A 418 -1.98 -4.77 -24.13
N LYS A 419 -2.21 -3.55 -23.66
CA LYS A 419 -3.04 -3.27 -22.48
C LYS A 419 -2.65 -4.13 -21.27
N ALA A 420 -1.42 -4.58 -21.30
CA ALA A 420 -0.88 -5.47 -20.29
C ALA A 420 -0.61 -4.71 -19.02
N ALA A 421 -0.48 -3.47 -19.09
CA ALA A 421 -0.13 -2.75 -17.92
C ALA A 421 -1.22 -1.77 -17.62
N MET A 422 -1.73 -1.93 -16.55
CA MET A 422 -2.39 -0.94 -15.77
C MET A 422 -1.42 0.16 -15.32
N PHE A 423 -0.26 0.21 -15.95
CA PHE A 423 0.63 1.36 -15.88
C PHE A 423 -0.15 2.52 -16.45
N GLY A 424 -0.59 3.43 -15.65
CA GLY A 424 -1.35 4.57 -16.08
C GLY A 424 -0.72 5.29 -17.29
N PRO A 425 -1.38 6.25 -17.89
CA PRO A 425 -0.95 6.94 -19.10
C PRO A 425 0.44 7.61 -18.99
N ASP A 426 0.99 7.64 -17.81
CA ASP A 426 2.25 8.32 -17.49
C ASP A 426 3.47 7.79 -18.22
N LEU A 427 3.54 6.49 -18.47
CA LEU A 427 4.64 5.91 -19.24
C LEU A 427 4.75 6.47 -20.67
N LEU A 428 3.64 6.99 -21.18
CA LEU A 428 3.59 7.63 -22.51
C LEU A 428 3.84 9.13 -22.49
N THR A 429 3.45 9.79 -21.39
CA THR A 429 3.37 11.25 -21.33
C THR A 429 4.54 11.90 -20.60
N VAL A 430 5.25 11.14 -19.76
CA VAL A 430 6.41 11.65 -19.02
C VAL A 430 7.64 11.66 -19.92
N PRO A 431 8.37 12.79 -20.04
CA PRO A 431 9.61 12.85 -20.82
C PRO A 431 10.70 11.94 -20.24
N THR A 432 11.61 11.48 -21.10
CA THR A 432 12.80 10.75 -20.66
C THR A 432 13.78 11.64 -19.90
N GLY A 433 14.58 11.07 -19.02
CA GLY A 433 15.55 11.75 -18.18
C GLY A 433 15.12 11.90 -16.73
N ALA A 434 15.76 12.82 -16.02
CA ALA A 434 15.45 13.06 -14.61
C ALA A 434 14.04 13.64 -14.45
N GLN A 435 13.23 12.97 -13.62
CA GLN A 435 11.87 13.36 -13.29
C GLN A 435 11.74 13.57 -11.79
N PHE A 436 10.91 14.52 -11.39
CA PHE A 436 10.57 14.71 -9.99
C PHE A 436 9.87 13.47 -9.44
N GLY A 437 10.49 12.84 -8.45
CA GLY A 437 9.97 11.61 -7.83
C GLY A 437 9.03 11.88 -6.68
N GLY A 438 9.14 13.03 -6.02
CA GLY A 438 8.38 13.42 -4.84
C GLY A 438 9.26 14.03 -3.75
N GLU A 439 8.75 14.05 -2.53
CA GLU A 439 9.44 14.56 -1.36
C GLU A 439 10.05 13.43 -0.53
N TYR A 440 11.15 13.70 0.15
CA TYR A 440 11.89 12.74 0.97
C TYR A 440 12.41 13.37 2.25
N VAL A 441 12.24 12.69 3.38
CA VAL A 441 12.75 13.10 4.68
C VAL A 441 13.37 11.91 5.42
N ASN A 442 14.47 12.14 6.13
CA ASN A 442 15.19 11.11 6.89
C ASN A 442 15.23 11.45 8.37
N TYR A 443 14.93 10.46 9.18
CA TYR A 443 14.97 10.52 10.64
C TYR A 443 16.06 9.60 11.21
N GLU A 444 16.27 9.71 12.51
CA GLU A 444 17.13 8.79 13.27
C GLU A 444 16.68 7.34 13.09
N HIS A 445 17.57 6.40 13.33
CA HIS A 445 17.33 4.95 13.29
C HIS A 445 16.92 4.39 11.91
N GLY A 446 17.41 5.02 10.83
CA GLY A 446 17.11 4.56 9.48
C GLY A 446 15.65 4.75 9.05
N LEU A 447 14.84 5.43 9.86
CA LEU A 447 13.45 5.76 9.50
C LEU A 447 13.44 6.88 8.46
N SER A 448 12.61 6.72 7.44
CA SER A 448 12.40 7.75 6.42
C SER A 448 10.97 7.72 5.90
N PHE A 449 10.53 8.86 5.40
CA PHE A 449 9.26 9.02 4.72
C PHE A 449 9.47 9.68 3.36
N MET A 450 8.72 9.22 2.35
CA MET A 450 8.72 9.83 1.02
C MET A 450 7.33 9.82 0.40
N THR A 451 7.11 10.73 -0.53
CA THR A 451 6.00 10.66 -1.47
C THR A 451 6.49 10.18 -2.84
N VAL A 452 5.58 9.58 -3.62
CA VAL A 452 5.82 9.23 -5.03
C VAL A 452 4.85 10.04 -5.88
N HIS A 453 5.40 10.99 -6.64
CA HIS A 453 4.63 12.00 -7.36
C HIS A 453 3.73 11.40 -8.43
N GLY A 454 2.45 11.79 -8.41
CA GLY A 454 1.42 11.35 -9.34
C GLY A 454 1.03 9.88 -9.19
N SER A 455 1.46 9.20 -8.14
CA SER A 455 1.04 7.84 -7.83
C SER A 455 -0.21 7.83 -6.96
N GLY A 456 -1.08 6.87 -7.22
CA GLY A 456 -2.13 6.46 -6.29
C GLY A 456 -1.64 5.41 -5.30
N HIS A 457 -2.58 4.64 -4.78
CA HIS A 457 -2.39 3.66 -3.70
C HIS A 457 -1.38 2.54 -4.03
N MET A 458 -1.42 2.00 -5.24
CA MET A 458 -0.53 0.92 -5.68
C MET A 458 0.69 1.51 -6.42
N VAL A 459 1.69 1.94 -5.65
CA VAL A 459 2.85 2.68 -6.19
C VAL A 459 3.61 1.89 -7.27
N PRO A 460 3.90 0.59 -7.11
CA PRO A 460 4.60 -0.15 -8.17
C PRO A 460 3.81 -0.26 -9.47
N GLN A 461 2.49 -0.23 -9.40
CA GLN A 461 1.60 -0.24 -10.56
C GLN A 461 1.56 1.12 -11.26
N PHE A 462 1.34 2.19 -10.51
CA PHE A 462 1.12 3.52 -11.09
C PHE A 462 2.41 4.27 -11.44
N ARG A 463 3.53 3.96 -10.77
CA ARG A 463 4.86 4.57 -11.00
C ARG A 463 5.96 3.51 -11.01
N PRO A 464 5.92 2.55 -11.94
CA PRO A 464 6.78 1.37 -11.90
C PRO A 464 8.27 1.70 -12.01
N GLN A 465 8.67 2.71 -12.79
CA GLN A 465 10.07 3.10 -12.93
C GLN A 465 10.59 3.78 -11.66
N ALA A 466 9.80 4.70 -11.09
CA ALA A 466 10.11 5.34 -9.82
C ALA A 466 10.19 4.29 -8.70
N SER A 467 9.23 3.33 -8.69
CA SER A 467 9.19 2.23 -7.73
C SER A 467 10.42 1.34 -7.81
N LEU A 468 10.82 0.91 -9.00
CA LEU A 468 12.01 0.07 -9.18
C LEU A 468 13.28 0.79 -8.70
N GLN A 469 13.38 2.09 -8.96
CA GLN A 469 14.56 2.88 -8.56
C GLN A 469 14.60 3.13 -7.05
N PHE A 470 13.48 3.45 -6.40
CA PHE A 470 13.51 3.66 -4.95
C PHE A 470 13.75 2.36 -4.18
N ILE A 471 13.13 1.24 -4.62
CA ILE A 471 13.36 -0.04 -3.92
C ILE A 471 14.80 -0.51 -4.09
N GLU A 472 15.45 -0.24 -5.21
CA GLU A 472 16.89 -0.49 -5.38
C GLU A 472 17.70 0.23 -4.30
N LYS A 473 17.39 1.51 -4.03
CA LYS A 473 18.04 2.28 -2.98
C LYS A 473 17.78 1.73 -1.58
N VAL A 474 16.55 1.31 -1.31
CA VAL A 474 16.21 0.65 -0.03
C VAL A 474 17.01 -0.63 0.16
N LEU A 475 17.08 -1.49 -0.84
CA LEU A 475 17.83 -2.75 -0.77
C LEU A 475 19.33 -2.53 -0.58
N LYS A 476 19.87 -1.44 -1.14
CA LYS A 476 21.26 -1.01 -0.96
C LYS A 476 21.50 -0.18 0.31
N ARG A 477 20.47 0.21 1.03
CA ARG A 477 20.49 1.13 2.19
C ARG A 477 21.08 2.49 1.82
N GLU A 478 20.79 2.97 0.63
CA GLU A 478 21.25 4.25 0.10
C GLU A 478 20.17 5.33 0.23
N LEU A 479 20.63 6.57 0.32
CA LEU A 479 19.72 7.73 0.26
C LEU A 479 19.14 7.88 -1.14
N LEU A 480 17.86 8.27 -1.21
CA LEU A 480 17.19 8.61 -2.47
C LEU A 480 17.63 9.95 -3.04
N SER A 481 18.08 10.85 -2.18
CA SER A 481 18.42 12.23 -2.51
C SER A 481 19.60 12.69 -1.67
N PRO A 482 20.49 13.57 -2.19
CA PRO A 482 21.59 14.12 -1.42
C PRO A 482 21.11 14.80 -0.15
N LEU A 483 21.94 14.79 0.88
CA LEU A 483 21.68 15.58 2.08
C LEU A 483 21.82 17.07 1.77
N MET A 484 20.93 17.87 2.36
CA MET A 484 21.03 19.32 2.28
C MET A 484 22.07 19.86 3.26
N PRO A 485 22.58 21.08 3.06
CA PRO A 485 23.28 21.80 4.11
C PRO A 485 22.43 21.88 5.38
N ALA A 486 23.06 21.96 6.52
CA ALA A 486 22.33 22.09 7.78
C ALA A 486 21.49 23.38 7.82
N ASN A 487 20.34 23.36 8.49
CA ASN A 487 19.40 24.48 8.53
C ASN A 487 20.06 25.81 8.97
N HIS A 488 20.95 25.77 9.97
CA HIS A 488 21.67 26.97 10.41
C HIS A 488 22.60 27.54 9.32
N THR A 489 23.21 26.67 8.52
CA THR A 489 24.08 27.10 7.40
C THR A 489 23.22 27.73 6.31
N LEU A 490 22.05 27.18 5.98
CA LEU A 490 21.13 27.75 5.00
C LEU A 490 20.63 29.14 5.41
N VAL A 491 20.40 29.38 6.70
CA VAL A 491 19.93 30.68 7.22
C VAL A 491 21.03 31.74 7.16
N GLU A 492 22.29 31.35 7.31
CA GLU A 492 23.46 32.26 7.34
C GLU A 492 24.02 32.61 5.95
N MET A 493 23.59 31.90 4.88
CA MET A 493 24.02 32.16 3.51
C MET A 493 23.48 33.48 2.99
N THR A 494 24.28 34.17 2.18
CA THR A 494 23.80 35.21 1.27
C THR A 494 22.98 34.61 0.14
N ASP A 495 22.20 35.42 -0.59
CA ASP A 495 21.40 34.93 -1.72
C ASP A 495 22.27 34.30 -2.80
N ASP A 496 23.44 34.87 -3.12
CA ASP A 496 24.39 34.36 -4.12
C ASP A 496 24.97 33.00 -3.68
N GLU A 497 25.36 32.87 -2.41
CA GLU A 497 25.84 31.59 -1.84
C GLU A 497 24.75 30.52 -1.85
N PHE A 498 23.52 30.91 -1.56
CA PHE A 498 22.37 29.98 -1.58
C PHE A 498 22.06 29.51 -3.01
N GLU A 499 22.10 30.41 -4.00
CA GLU A 499 21.92 30.07 -5.41
C GLU A 499 22.98 29.08 -5.90
N ASP A 500 24.25 29.30 -5.58
CA ASP A 500 25.33 28.36 -5.93
C ASP A 500 25.13 26.98 -5.29
N VAL A 501 24.71 26.95 -4.01
CA VAL A 501 24.48 25.71 -3.27
C VAL A 501 23.29 24.93 -3.85
N ILE A 502 22.17 25.60 -4.11
CA ILE A 502 20.97 24.91 -4.64
C ILE A 502 21.21 24.43 -6.07
N ASN A 503 21.90 25.20 -6.91
CA ASN A 503 22.21 24.77 -8.26
C ASN A 503 23.10 23.52 -8.27
N LYS A 504 24.12 23.48 -7.43
CA LYS A 504 25.00 22.33 -7.28
C LYS A 504 24.24 21.12 -6.72
N TRP A 505 23.47 21.34 -5.68
CA TRP A 505 22.66 20.27 -5.05
C TRP A 505 21.65 19.68 -6.05
N THR A 506 20.94 20.54 -6.81
CA THR A 506 19.97 20.11 -7.81
C THR A 506 20.63 19.31 -8.93
N ALA A 507 21.80 19.77 -9.43
CA ALA A 507 22.54 19.03 -10.43
C ALA A 507 22.97 17.64 -9.96
N GLU A 508 23.38 17.51 -8.69
CA GLU A 508 23.69 16.22 -8.08
C GLU A 508 22.45 15.35 -7.94
N ALA A 509 21.37 15.90 -7.40
CA ALA A 509 20.10 15.18 -7.16
C ALA A 509 19.45 14.69 -8.47
N MET A 510 19.58 15.44 -9.55
CA MET A 510 19.03 15.10 -10.87
C MET A 510 19.96 14.23 -11.73
N SER A 511 21.17 13.90 -11.28
CA SER A 511 22.10 13.03 -12.00
C SER A 511 21.66 11.56 -11.84
N PRO A 512 20.87 11.02 -12.76
CA PRO A 512 20.38 9.65 -12.63
C PRO A 512 21.33 8.62 -13.26
N PRO A 513 21.41 7.41 -12.68
CA PRO A 513 20.88 7.15 -11.34
C PRO A 513 21.67 7.96 -10.33
N TYR A 514 21.00 8.70 -9.45
CA TYR A 514 21.69 9.40 -8.38
C TYR A 514 22.53 8.38 -7.60
N VAL A 515 23.82 8.43 -7.82
CA VAL A 515 24.80 7.67 -7.05
C VAL A 515 25.13 8.55 -5.86
N GLY A 516 24.39 8.40 -4.79
CA GLY A 516 24.68 9.12 -3.56
C GLY A 516 26.15 8.93 -3.19
N ALA A 517 26.73 9.89 -2.54
CA ALA A 517 28.15 9.91 -2.12
C ALA A 517 28.50 8.78 -1.12
N GLY A 518 28.04 7.55 -1.36
CA GLY A 518 28.33 6.37 -0.57
C GLY A 518 27.85 6.42 0.88
N VAL A 519 26.88 7.29 1.17
CA VAL A 519 26.24 7.34 2.50
C VAL A 519 25.29 6.17 2.61
N VAL A 520 25.79 5.07 3.16
CA VAL A 520 24.98 3.92 3.57
C VAL A 520 24.37 4.25 4.92
N LEU A 521 23.06 4.14 5.03
CA LEU A 521 22.36 4.25 6.31
C LEU A 521 22.74 3.02 7.15
N LYS A 522 23.84 3.08 7.89
CA LYS A 522 24.16 2.02 8.84
C LYS A 522 23.32 2.21 10.10
N SER A 523 22.71 1.15 10.56
CA SER A 523 22.16 1.07 11.90
C SER A 523 23.26 1.43 12.90
N THR A 524 23.08 2.52 13.59
CA THR A 524 23.92 2.84 14.74
C THR A 524 23.51 1.97 15.92
N LYS A 525 23.96 0.71 15.91
CA LYS A 525 24.21 0.04 17.17
C LYS A 525 25.37 0.81 17.84
N ASN A 526 25.03 1.83 18.62
CA ASN A 526 25.96 2.64 19.41
C ASN A 526 27.11 3.28 18.61
N SER A 527 26.90 4.47 18.06
CA SER A 527 27.91 5.55 18.06
C SER A 527 27.34 6.80 17.40
N GLU A 528 27.62 7.93 17.95
CA GLU A 528 27.52 9.24 17.34
C GLU A 528 28.04 9.19 15.90
N LEU A 529 27.26 9.68 14.94
CA LEU A 529 27.72 9.85 13.56
C LEU A 529 28.99 10.72 13.61
N ASP A 530 30.13 10.05 13.48
CA ASP A 530 31.41 10.72 13.42
C ASP A 530 31.43 11.57 12.13
N SER A 531 31.48 12.87 12.30
CA SER A 531 31.39 13.90 11.26
C SER A 531 32.56 13.88 10.25
N ASN A 532 33.37 12.82 10.23
CA ASN A 532 34.62 12.77 9.49
C ASN A 532 34.81 11.60 8.52
N SER A 533 33.81 10.81 8.21
CA SER A 533 33.97 9.72 7.22
C SER A 533 33.30 9.99 5.88
N VAL A 534 33.55 11.15 5.29
CA VAL A 534 33.37 11.37 3.84
C VAL A 534 34.68 10.95 3.17
N ALA A 535 34.87 9.66 2.99
CA ALA A 535 35.93 9.16 2.12
C ALA A 535 35.41 9.16 0.69
N ALA A 536 35.86 10.10 -0.11
CA ALA A 536 35.62 10.15 -1.55
C ALA A 536 36.19 8.87 -2.18
N ALA A 537 35.33 8.02 -2.74
CA ALA A 537 35.75 6.98 -3.66
C ALA A 537 36.26 7.66 -4.96
N LYS A 538 37.51 7.40 -5.32
CA LYS A 538 38.05 7.81 -6.63
C LYS A 538 37.46 6.88 -7.69
N PRO A 539 37.08 7.43 -8.87
CA PRO A 539 36.74 6.59 -10.01
C PRO A 539 38.01 5.96 -10.57
N GLU A 540 38.01 4.67 -10.77
CA GLU A 540 38.86 3.99 -11.73
C GLU A 540 38.15 3.82 -13.07
#